data_c95a0c90a1c52d67c28de7219f48e920
#
_entry.id   c95a0c90a1c52d67c28de7219f48e920
#
_cell.length_a   1.000
_cell.length_b   1.000
_cell.length_c   1.000
_cell.angle_alpha   90.00
_cell.angle_beta   90.00
_cell.angle_gamma   90.00
#
_symmetry.space_group_name_H-M   'P 1'
#
loop_
_entity.id
_entity.type
_entity.pdbx_description
1 polymer ?
#
loop_
_entity_poly.entity_id
_entity_poly.type
_entity_poly.pdbx_seq_one_letter_code
_entity_poly.pdbx_strand_id
1 'polypeptide(L)'
;MTLSDSTARSPTPLLSMDRRALLRFGGFGALALLAGCGTMRPTGESGGSSAAASGIVSGIRSGAGLTALSPDAQLEQAALQQARYMASAGRMEHTTGWGKDFAARVSDNGIKGAAAENIAQGRMDLTRLFDMWMNSPPHRRNMLDPRFTRFGLAYVGDASRPGWRYWALVLGK
;
A
#
# COMPACT_ATOMS: atom_id res chain seq x y z
N MET A 1 -50.52 35.37 74.57
CA MET A 1 -50.30 36.41 73.56
C MET A 1 -49.19 35.92 72.65
N THR A 2 -49.43 35.03 71.82
CA THR A 2 -49.88 34.84 70.45
C THR A 2 -49.22 35.77 69.47
N LEU A 3 -48.48 35.20 68.59
CA LEU A 3 -48.63 35.39 67.13
C LEU A 3 -47.75 34.35 66.36
N SER A 4 -48.45 33.52 65.68
CA SER A 4 -47.95 32.64 64.64
C SER A 4 -47.48 33.48 63.46
N ASP A 5 -46.34 33.16 62.94
CA ASP A 5 -46.00 33.59 61.57
C ASP A 5 -45.69 32.38 60.72
N SER A 6 -46.60 32.17 59.79
CA SER A 6 -46.57 31.05 58.81
C SER A 6 -45.98 31.56 57.51
N THR A 7 -44.68 31.29 57.27
CA THR A 7 -44.08 31.56 55.97
C THR A 7 -44.30 30.39 55.08
N ALA A 8 -45.23 30.54 54.15
CA ALA A 8 -45.45 29.62 53.03
C ALA A 8 -44.26 29.65 52.06
N ARG A 9 -43.59 28.50 51.90
CA ARG A 9 -42.61 28.28 50.85
C ARG A 9 -43.35 27.97 49.56
N SER A 10 -43.17 28.81 48.58
CA SER A 10 -43.60 28.54 47.19
C SER A 10 -42.81 27.34 46.57
N PRO A 11 -43.45 26.45 45.86
CA PRO A 11 -42.74 25.36 45.17
C PRO A 11 -42.04 25.89 43.91
N THR A 12 -40.78 25.55 43.78
CA THR A 12 -39.96 25.78 42.59
C THR A 12 -40.51 24.93 41.43
N PRO A 13 -40.73 25.46 40.23
CA PRO A 13 -41.17 24.66 39.09
C PRO A 13 -40.02 23.74 38.63
N LEU A 14 -40.29 22.45 38.62
CA LEU A 14 -39.45 21.46 37.97
C LEU A 14 -39.50 21.70 36.44
N LEU A 15 -38.38 22.09 35.86
CA LEU A 15 -38.18 22.16 34.42
C LEU A 15 -38.38 20.76 33.83
N SER A 16 -39.52 20.52 33.20
CA SER A 16 -39.74 19.32 32.40
C SER A 16 -38.87 19.42 31.17
N MET A 17 -37.78 18.67 31.13
CA MET A 17 -36.96 18.49 29.92
C MET A 17 -37.77 17.73 28.90
N ASP A 18 -38.17 18.43 27.85
CA ASP A 18 -38.88 17.85 26.70
C ASP A 18 -38.01 16.79 26.03
N ARG A 19 -38.51 15.54 25.98
CA ARG A 19 -37.83 14.39 25.34
C ARG A 19 -37.53 14.64 23.87
N ARG A 20 -38.15 15.62 23.25
CA ARG A 20 -37.92 16.01 21.84
C ARG A 20 -36.65 16.88 21.67
N ALA A 21 -36.16 17.52 22.74
CA ALA A 21 -34.92 18.30 22.69
C ALA A 21 -33.67 17.40 22.70
N LEU A 22 -33.75 16.20 23.31
CA LEU A 22 -32.64 15.23 23.38
C LEU A 22 -32.36 14.59 22.01
N LEU A 23 -33.35 14.51 21.11
CA LEU A 23 -33.18 13.91 19.77
C LEU A 23 -32.55 14.89 18.76
N ARG A 24 -32.53 16.19 19.07
CA ARG A 24 -31.94 17.19 18.13
C ARG A 24 -30.45 17.45 18.37
N PHE A 25 -29.90 17.10 19.52
CA PHE A 25 -28.46 17.21 19.82
C PHE A 25 -27.69 15.91 19.65
N GLY A 26 -28.36 14.78 19.56
CA GLY A 26 -27.73 13.47 19.30
C GLY A 26 -27.29 13.22 17.87
N GLY A 27 -27.79 14.00 16.90
CA GLY A 27 -27.53 13.77 15.48
C GLY A 27 -26.22 14.38 14.94
N PHE A 28 -25.61 15.32 15.61
CA PHE A 28 -24.39 15.99 15.15
C PHE A 28 -23.10 15.41 15.75
N GLY A 29 -23.19 14.62 16.82
CA GLY A 29 -22.03 14.03 17.49
C GLY A 29 -21.55 12.71 16.89
N ALA A 30 -22.38 12.01 16.11
CA ALA A 30 -22.06 10.68 15.59
C ALA A 30 -21.34 10.71 14.23
N LEU A 31 -21.29 11.85 13.52
CA LEU A 31 -20.65 11.95 12.21
C LEU A 31 -19.16 12.34 12.28
N ALA A 32 -18.66 12.73 13.45
CA ALA A 32 -17.27 13.18 13.62
C ALA A 32 -16.28 12.04 13.92
N LEU A 33 -16.74 10.81 14.14
CA LEU A 33 -15.89 9.66 14.50
C LEU A 33 -15.53 8.74 13.33
N LEU A 34 -15.98 9.03 12.12
CA LEU A 34 -15.63 8.25 10.92
C LEU A 34 -14.53 8.89 10.05
N ALA A 35 -13.94 9.99 10.47
CA ALA A 35 -12.83 10.65 9.77
C ALA A 35 -11.44 10.08 10.12
N GLY A 36 -11.38 8.88 10.68
CA GLY A 36 -10.15 8.14 10.94
C GLY A 36 -9.69 7.27 9.76
N CYS A 37 -10.15 7.52 8.53
CA CYS A 37 -9.56 6.92 7.34
C CYS A 37 -8.17 7.51 7.17
N GLY A 38 -7.13 6.72 7.46
CA GLY A 38 -5.76 7.08 7.19
C GLY A 38 -5.68 7.69 5.80
N THR A 39 -5.22 8.93 5.71
CA THR A 39 -5.09 9.66 4.45
C THR A 39 -4.15 8.87 3.54
N MET A 40 -4.71 8.17 2.57
CA MET A 40 -3.90 7.54 1.52
C MET A 40 -3.13 8.65 0.81
N ARG A 41 -1.80 8.50 0.74
CA ARG A 41 -0.98 9.46 0.01
C ARG A 41 -1.38 9.45 -1.47
N PRO A 42 -1.46 10.62 -2.12
CA PRO A 42 -1.65 10.68 -3.55
C PRO A 42 -0.53 9.90 -4.25
N THR A 43 -0.88 9.08 -5.22
CA THR A 43 0.09 8.38 -6.07
C THR A 43 0.23 9.12 -7.40
N GLY A 44 1.44 9.13 -7.94
CA GLY A 44 1.74 9.66 -9.26
C GLY A 44 1.42 8.67 -10.39
N GLU A 45 2.06 8.86 -11.54
CA GLU A 45 1.95 7.94 -12.68
C GLU A 45 2.28 6.49 -12.27
N SER A 46 1.68 5.52 -12.94
CA SER A 46 1.97 4.12 -12.70
C SER A 46 1.98 3.33 -14.01
N GLY A 47 2.75 2.26 -14.08
CA GLY A 47 2.78 1.43 -15.26
C GLY A 47 3.56 0.14 -15.08
N GLY A 48 3.25 -0.81 -15.95
CA GLY A 48 4.07 -1.98 -16.19
C GLY A 48 5.33 -1.59 -16.98
N SER A 49 6.41 -2.28 -16.73
CA SER A 49 7.70 -2.02 -17.36
C SER A 49 8.41 -3.31 -17.80
N SER A 50 7.74 -4.45 -17.77
CA SER A 50 8.33 -5.75 -18.10
C SER A 50 8.85 -5.80 -19.53
N ALA A 51 8.07 -5.33 -20.50
CA ALA A 51 8.49 -5.28 -21.89
C ALA A 51 9.74 -4.41 -22.09
N ALA A 52 9.77 -3.22 -21.48
CA ALA A 52 10.93 -2.32 -21.56
C ALA A 52 12.18 -2.88 -20.88
N ALA A 53 12.00 -3.70 -19.84
CA ALA A 53 13.09 -4.32 -19.07
C ALA A 53 13.64 -5.61 -19.70
N SER A 54 12.96 -6.19 -20.68
CA SER A 54 13.28 -7.54 -21.20
C SER A 54 14.71 -7.68 -21.68
N GLY A 55 15.24 -6.69 -22.39
CA GLY A 55 16.64 -6.70 -22.87
C GLY A 55 17.65 -6.71 -21.72
N ILE A 56 17.42 -5.92 -20.67
CA ILE A 56 18.30 -5.85 -19.50
C ILE A 56 18.26 -7.17 -18.74
N VAL A 57 17.06 -7.70 -18.46
CA VAL A 57 16.89 -8.98 -17.74
C VAL A 57 17.53 -10.13 -18.52
N SER A 58 17.34 -10.18 -19.85
CA SER A 58 17.96 -11.18 -20.71
C SER A 58 19.48 -11.10 -20.65
N GLY A 59 20.06 -9.89 -20.75
CA GLY A 59 21.51 -9.68 -20.67
C GLY A 59 22.11 -10.13 -19.34
N ILE A 60 21.45 -9.80 -18.20
CA ILE A 60 21.86 -10.22 -16.86
C ILE A 60 21.90 -11.75 -16.77
N ARG A 61 20.86 -12.43 -17.23
CA ARG A 61 20.75 -13.87 -17.10
C ARG A 61 21.68 -14.63 -18.07
N SER A 62 21.77 -14.17 -19.32
CA SER A 62 22.69 -14.76 -20.29
C SER A 62 24.15 -14.60 -19.86
N GLY A 63 24.53 -13.46 -19.29
CA GLY A 63 25.86 -13.25 -18.71
C GLY A 63 26.18 -14.19 -17.53
N ALA A 64 25.16 -14.80 -16.92
CA ALA A 64 25.29 -15.81 -15.86
C ALA A 64 25.06 -17.25 -16.39
N GLY A 65 24.94 -17.46 -17.71
CA GLY A 65 24.67 -18.77 -18.30
C GLY A 65 23.27 -19.31 -18.07
N LEU A 66 22.31 -18.46 -17.75
CA LEU A 66 20.92 -18.83 -17.45
C LEU A 66 19.96 -18.49 -18.61
N THR A 67 18.88 -19.24 -18.71
CA THR A 67 17.81 -18.97 -19.67
C THR A 67 17.17 -17.60 -19.37
N ALA A 68 16.85 -16.84 -20.42
CA ALA A 68 16.13 -15.58 -20.31
C ALA A 68 14.74 -15.78 -19.66
N LEU A 69 14.26 -14.74 -18.96
CA LEU A 69 12.90 -14.70 -18.44
C LEU A 69 11.97 -14.04 -19.47
N SER A 70 10.75 -14.54 -19.56
CA SER A 70 9.69 -13.91 -20.36
C SER A 70 8.89 -12.93 -19.51
N PRO A 71 8.50 -11.76 -20.06
CA PRO A 71 7.50 -10.90 -19.43
C PRO A 71 6.18 -11.66 -19.20
N ASP A 72 5.56 -11.44 -18.04
CA ASP A 72 4.30 -12.07 -17.66
C ASP A 72 3.36 -11.06 -17.04
N ALA A 73 2.16 -10.95 -17.61
CA ALA A 73 1.18 -9.94 -17.19
C ALA A 73 0.63 -10.18 -15.78
N GLN A 74 0.54 -11.44 -15.34
CA GLN A 74 0.07 -11.79 -14.00
C GLN A 74 1.10 -11.39 -12.94
N LEU A 75 2.39 -11.65 -13.21
CA LEU A 75 3.48 -11.20 -12.35
C LEU A 75 3.61 -9.67 -12.35
N GLU A 76 3.40 -9.01 -13.50
CA GLU A 76 3.41 -7.56 -13.61
C GLU A 76 2.25 -6.93 -12.80
N GLN A 77 1.08 -7.54 -12.79
CA GLN A 77 -0.04 -7.10 -11.98
C GLN A 77 0.27 -7.21 -10.47
N ALA A 78 0.88 -8.29 -10.04
CA ALA A 78 1.33 -8.45 -8.63
C ALA A 78 2.40 -7.41 -8.25
N ALA A 79 3.34 -7.14 -9.16
CA ALA A 79 4.34 -6.10 -8.99
C ALA A 79 3.69 -4.70 -8.88
N LEU A 80 2.73 -4.39 -9.74
CA LEU A 80 2.00 -3.13 -9.70
C LEU A 80 1.21 -2.97 -8.40
N GLN A 81 0.63 -4.03 -7.88
CA GLN A 81 -0.07 -4.03 -6.59
C GLN A 81 0.90 -3.67 -5.45
N GLN A 82 2.09 -4.26 -5.42
CA GLN A 82 3.12 -3.93 -4.43
C GLN A 82 3.59 -2.48 -4.55
N ALA A 83 3.87 -2.02 -5.77
CA ALA A 83 4.29 -0.64 -5.99
C ALA A 83 3.22 0.36 -5.50
N ARG A 84 1.93 0.07 -5.70
CA ARG A 84 0.81 0.85 -5.16
C ARG A 84 0.77 0.84 -3.63
N TYR A 85 0.98 -0.31 -3.01
CA TYR A 85 1.01 -0.42 -1.55
C TYR A 85 2.14 0.42 -0.95
N MET A 86 3.35 0.35 -1.52
CA MET A 86 4.48 1.17 -1.09
C MET A 86 4.24 2.66 -1.30
N ALA A 87 3.73 3.07 -2.46
CA ALA A 87 3.44 4.48 -2.76
C ALA A 87 2.38 5.05 -1.81
N SER A 88 1.29 4.31 -1.57
CA SER A 88 0.24 4.72 -0.62
C SER A 88 0.73 4.81 0.81
N ALA A 89 1.62 3.91 1.23
CA ALA A 89 2.22 3.91 2.56
C ALA A 89 3.36 4.94 2.69
N GLY A 90 3.93 5.41 1.58
CA GLY A 90 5.08 6.31 1.54
C GLY A 90 6.38 5.67 2.02
N ARG A 91 6.49 4.35 2.00
CA ARG A 91 7.65 3.59 2.47
C ARG A 91 7.87 2.32 1.63
N MET A 92 9.13 1.95 1.49
CA MET A 92 9.57 0.77 0.74
C MET A 92 9.69 -0.41 1.71
N GLU A 93 8.71 -1.28 1.69
CA GLU A 93 8.65 -2.50 2.53
C GLU A 93 7.96 -3.62 1.76
N HIS A 94 8.38 -4.87 1.96
CA HIS A 94 7.72 -6.05 1.41
C HIS A 94 6.31 -6.27 2.02
N THR A 95 6.10 -5.82 3.26
CA THR A 95 4.83 -5.89 3.98
C THR A 95 4.44 -4.48 4.43
N THR A 96 3.47 -3.87 3.76
CA THR A 96 3.02 -2.50 4.02
C THR A 96 1.82 -2.40 4.95
N GLY A 97 1.31 -3.54 5.42
CA GLY A 97 0.16 -3.64 6.34
C GLY A 97 -0.38 -5.07 6.41
N TRP A 98 -1.40 -5.26 7.22
CA TRP A 98 -2.06 -6.55 7.37
C TRP A 98 -2.65 -7.03 6.05
N GLY A 99 -2.38 -8.30 5.68
CA GLY A 99 -2.80 -8.88 4.40
C GLY A 99 -2.13 -8.28 3.17
N LYS A 100 -1.06 -7.48 3.34
CA LYS A 100 -0.29 -6.83 2.26
C LYS A 100 1.15 -7.32 2.22
N ASP A 101 1.39 -8.56 2.62
CA ASP A 101 2.67 -9.26 2.46
C ASP A 101 2.79 -9.91 1.07
N PHE A 102 3.98 -10.44 0.79
CA PHE A 102 4.26 -11.07 -0.51
C PHE A 102 3.42 -12.33 -0.73
N ALA A 103 3.22 -13.16 0.28
CA ALA A 103 2.45 -14.41 0.18
C ALA A 103 0.98 -14.12 -0.16
N ALA A 104 0.38 -13.12 0.48
CA ALA A 104 -0.97 -12.67 0.15
C ALA A 104 -1.06 -12.22 -1.32
N ARG A 105 -0.11 -11.39 -1.81
CA ARG A 105 -0.10 -10.95 -3.22
C ARG A 105 0.05 -12.09 -4.21
N VAL A 106 0.92 -13.07 -3.91
CA VAL A 106 1.09 -14.27 -4.74
C VAL A 106 -0.24 -15.03 -4.84
N SER A 107 -0.91 -15.22 -3.70
CA SER A 107 -2.22 -15.89 -3.64
C SER A 107 -3.31 -15.11 -4.39
N ASP A 108 -3.46 -13.82 -4.10
CA ASP A 108 -4.50 -12.94 -4.65
C ASP A 108 -4.39 -12.81 -6.18
N ASN A 109 -3.16 -12.83 -6.70
CA ASN A 109 -2.90 -12.80 -8.14
C ASN A 109 -2.86 -14.20 -8.77
N GLY A 110 -3.18 -15.27 -8.03
CA GLY A 110 -3.24 -16.63 -8.56
C GLY A 110 -1.90 -17.20 -9.04
N ILE A 111 -0.76 -16.63 -8.59
CA ILE A 111 0.58 -17.08 -8.94
C ILE A 111 0.83 -18.44 -8.29
N LYS A 112 1.29 -19.40 -9.07
CA LYS A 112 1.57 -20.78 -8.63
C LYS A 112 3.06 -21.07 -8.64
N GLY A 113 3.49 -21.93 -7.71
CA GLY A 113 4.87 -22.40 -7.61
C GLY A 113 5.82 -21.40 -6.94
N ALA A 114 7.09 -21.52 -7.27
CA ALA A 114 8.12 -20.65 -6.71
C ALA A 114 7.98 -19.22 -7.24
N ALA A 115 8.07 -18.26 -6.34
CA ALA A 115 8.08 -16.83 -6.66
C ALA A 115 9.05 -16.08 -5.74
N ALA A 116 9.55 -14.93 -6.19
CA ALA A 116 10.37 -14.02 -5.41
C ALA A 116 10.06 -12.56 -5.78
N GLU A 117 10.42 -11.64 -4.89
CA GLU A 117 10.17 -10.22 -5.07
C GLU A 117 11.44 -9.41 -4.80
N ASN A 118 11.71 -8.44 -5.69
CA ASN A 118 12.67 -7.37 -5.45
C ASN A 118 11.92 -6.04 -5.45
N ILE A 119 12.23 -5.16 -4.50
CA ILE A 119 11.64 -3.83 -4.41
C ILE A 119 12.72 -2.74 -4.39
N ALA A 120 12.35 -1.55 -4.84
CA ALA A 120 13.20 -0.38 -4.82
C ALA A 120 12.39 0.91 -4.74
N GLN A 121 13.06 2.01 -4.37
CA GLN A 121 12.49 3.35 -4.48
C GLN A 121 13.56 4.36 -4.87
N GLY A 122 13.17 5.38 -5.60
CA GLY A 122 14.07 6.47 -5.96
C GLY A 122 13.83 7.04 -7.34
N ARG A 123 14.68 8.03 -7.71
CA ARG A 123 14.78 8.55 -9.07
C ARG A 123 15.82 7.73 -9.81
N MET A 124 15.39 6.79 -10.63
CA MET A 124 16.29 5.94 -11.40
C MET A 124 15.60 5.45 -12.67
N ASP A 125 16.37 5.24 -13.71
CA ASP A 125 15.98 4.51 -14.90
C ASP A 125 16.12 2.99 -14.69
N LEU A 126 15.78 2.22 -15.70
CA LEU A 126 15.84 0.75 -15.63
C LEU A 126 17.27 0.24 -15.45
N THR A 127 18.25 0.82 -16.14
CA THR A 127 19.65 0.41 -16.01
C THR A 127 20.13 0.53 -14.58
N ARG A 128 19.93 1.71 -13.99
CA ARG A 128 20.32 1.98 -12.59
C ARG A 128 19.58 1.09 -11.61
N LEU A 129 18.29 0.81 -11.86
CA LEU A 129 17.46 -0.08 -11.02
C LEU A 129 18.04 -1.49 -10.97
N PHE A 130 18.33 -2.08 -12.15
CA PHE A 130 18.87 -3.44 -12.23
C PHE A 130 20.30 -3.50 -11.72
N ASP A 131 21.15 -2.52 -11.98
CA ASP A 131 22.49 -2.45 -11.41
C ASP A 131 22.46 -2.46 -9.87
N MET A 132 21.56 -1.70 -9.26
CA MET A 132 21.39 -1.68 -7.82
C MET A 132 20.98 -3.06 -7.29
N TRP A 133 20.03 -3.74 -7.94
CA TRP A 133 19.63 -5.09 -7.53
C TRP A 133 20.74 -6.11 -7.74
N MET A 134 21.51 -6.02 -8.82
CA MET A 134 22.62 -6.93 -9.07
C MET A 134 23.81 -6.73 -8.13
N ASN A 135 23.99 -5.53 -7.57
CA ASN A 135 24.99 -5.24 -6.54
C ASN A 135 24.54 -5.59 -5.11
N SER A 136 23.28 -6.00 -4.93
CA SER A 136 22.73 -6.41 -3.64
C SER A 136 22.61 -7.95 -3.58
N PRO A 137 23.34 -8.65 -2.70
CA PRO A 137 23.33 -10.11 -2.67
C PRO A 137 21.95 -10.77 -2.57
N PRO A 138 20.98 -10.30 -1.77
CA PRO A 138 19.66 -10.91 -1.71
C PRO A 138 18.87 -10.72 -3.02
N HIS A 139 18.90 -9.52 -3.61
CA HIS A 139 18.22 -9.23 -4.86
C HIS A 139 18.85 -9.99 -6.04
N ARG A 140 20.20 -10.04 -6.09
CA ARG A 140 20.94 -10.80 -7.07
C ARG A 140 20.57 -12.28 -7.05
N ARG A 141 20.43 -12.89 -5.87
CA ARG A 141 19.99 -14.31 -5.76
C ARG A 141 18.65 -14.53 -6.44
N ASN A 142 17.70 -13.63 -6.24
CA ASN A 142 16.39 -13.72 -6.90
C ASN A 142 16.53 -13.60 -8.42
N MET A 143 17.30 -12.62 -8.90
CA MET A 143 17.53 -12.40 -10.35
C MET A 143 18.18 -13.59 -11.06
N LEU A 144 19.03 -14.32 -10.35
CA LEU A 144 19.82 -15.43 -10.90
C LEU A 144 19.29 -16.81 -10.49
N ASP A 145 18.11 -16.90 -9.87
CA ASP A 145 17.53 -18.20 -9.53
C ASP A 145 17.11 -18.95 -10.80
N PRO A 146 17.69 -20.16 -11.05
CA PRO A 146 17.39 -20.93 -12.27
C PRO A 146 15.96 -21.48 -12.32
N ARG A 147 15.24 -21.48 -11.21
CA ARG A 147 13.86 -21.96 -11.13
C ARG A 147 12.87 -21.04 -11.82
N PHE A 148 13.21 -19.74 -11.97
CA PHE A 148 12.31 -18.77 -12.57
C PHE A 148 12.43 -18.76 -14.08
N THR A 149 11.28 -18.60 -14.73
CA THR A 149 11.14 -18.55 -16.19
C THR A 149 10.42 -17.29 -16.67
N ARG A 150 9.75 -16.57 -15.75
CA ARG A 150 8.93 -15.39 -16.03
C ARG A 150 9.22 -14.27 -15.04
N PHE A 151 8.91 -13.04 -15.44
CA PHE A 151 8.99 -11.89 -14.57
C PHE A 151 7.93 -10.85 -14.87
N GLY A 152 7.60 -10.05 -13.87
CA GLY A 152 6.76 -8.86 -13.99
C GLY A 152 7.41 -7.69 -13.26
N LEU A 153 7.58 -6.56 -13.93
CA LEU A 153 8.13 -5.32 -13.37
C LEU A 153 7.11 -4.20 -13.50
N ALA A 154 6.89 -3.47 -12.41
CA ALA A 154 6.01 -2.30 -12.42
C ALA A 154 6.50 -1.21 -11.48
N TYR A 155 5.97 0.00 -11.66
CA TYR A 155 6.23 1.13 -10.79
C TYR A 155 4.98 1.97 -10.49
N VAL A 156 5.06 2.72 -9.40
CA VAL A 156 4.13 3.81 -9.07
C VAL A 156 4.94 5.01 -8.60
N GLY A 157 4.64 6.18 -9.17
CA GLY A 157 5.26 7.45 -8.81
C GLY A 157 4.74 7.98 -7.47
N ASP A 158 5.56 8.78 -6.81
CA ASP A 158 5.14 9.58 -5.65
C ASP A 158 4.69 10.96 -6.14
N ALA A 159 3.41 11.29 -5.98
CA ALA A 159 2.86 12.56 -6.46
C ALA A 159 3.49 13.79 -5.77
N SER A 160 4.05 13.62 -4.57
CA SER A 160 4.71 14.69 -3.82
C SER A 160 6.19 14.89 -4.19
N ARG A 161 6.78 13.93 -4.91
CA ARG A 161 8.21 13.92 -5.26
C ARG A 161 8.39 13.62 -6.75
N PRO A 162 8.38 14.62 -7.63
CA PRO A 162 8.49 14.44 -9.08
C PRO A 162 9.67 13.52 -9.48
N GLY A 163 9.39 12.54 -10.33
CA GLY A 163 10.35 11.53 -10.78
C GLY A 163 10.72 10.45 -9.76
N TRP A 164 10.22 10.53 -8.52
CA TRP A 164 10.42 9.47 -7.53
C TRP A 164 9.44 8.33 -7.78
N ARG A 165 9.92 7.09 -7.82
CA ARG A 165 9.12 5.89 -8.08
C ARG A 165 9.35 4.83 -7.02
N TYR A 166 8.30 4.06 -6.76
CA TYR A 166 8.36 2.80 -6.04
C TYR A 166 8.29 1.68 -7.08
N TRP A 167 9.31 0.85 -7.10
CA TRP A 167 9.47 -0.24 -8.04
C TRP A 167 9.25 -1.57 -7.37
N ALA A 168 8.60 -2.50 -8.07
CA ALA A 168 8.55 -3.89 -7.67
C ALA A 168 8.77 -4.79 -8.89
N LEU A 169 9.54 -5.84 -8.68
CA LEU A 169 9.78 -6.93 -9.62
C LEU A 169 9.29 -8.21 -8.95
N VAL A 170 8.44 -8.96 -9.63
CA VAL A 170 8.03 -10.30 -9.22
C VAL A 170 8.58 -11.30 -10.23
N LEU A 171 9.24 -12.33 -9.71
CA LEU A 171 9.82 -13.44 -10.47
C LEU A 171 8.99 -14.69 -10.20
N GLY A 172 8.75 -15.51 -11.21
CA GLY A 172 7.94 -16.71 -11.10
C GLY A 172 8.35 -17.83 -12.04
N LYS A 173 7.82 -19.02 -11.75
CA LYS A 173 7.97 -20.20 -12.59
C LYS A 173 6.91 -20.27 -13.69
#